data_e3b6e0da4eef7c1ed21b3324457d2407
#
_entry.id   e3b6e0da4eef7c1ed21b3324457d2407
#
_cell.length_a   1.000
_cell.length_b   1.000
_cell.length_c   1.000
_cell.angle_alpha   90.00
_cell.angle_beta   90.00
_cell.angle_gamma   90.00
#
_symmetry.space_group_name_H-M   'P 1'
#
loop_
_entity.id
_entity.type
_entity.pdbx_description
1 polymer ?
#
loop_
_entity_poly.entity_id
_entity_poly.type
_entity_poly.pdbx_seq_one_letter_code
_entity_poly.pdbx_strand_id
1 'polypeptide(L)' 'MDQKTANNLRQKYPNHIPLAVAGKLLGVSPRQLSWLIAEGREPLTSIGANIGTKQKYVRVYTERLIAYLNGDLLP' A
#
# COMPACT_ATOMS: atom_id res chain seq x y z
N MET A 1 1.36 -13.11 -3.84
CA MET A 1 0.29 -13.28 -2.81
C MET A 1 -0.72 -14.27 -3.36
N ASP A 2 -1.17 -15.19 -2.53
CA ASP A 2 -2.16 -16.14 -3.02
C ASP A 2 -3.53 -15.49 -3.15
N GLN A 3 -4.39 -16.14 -3.93
CA GLN A 3 -5.69 -15.56 -4.25
C GLN A 3 -6.61 -15.48 -3.03
N LYS A 4 -6.51 -16.45 -2.14
CA LYS A 4 -7.32 -16.46 -0.93
C LYS A 4 -6.99 -15.26 -0.04
N THR A 5 -5.71 -14.99 0.15
CA THR A 5 -5.27 -13.84 0.94
C THR A 5 -5.69 -12.53 0.29
N ALA A 6 -5.54 -12.43 -1.03
CA ALA A 6 -5.96 -11.26 -1.77
C ALA A 6 -7.46 -11.01 -1.63
N ASN A 7 -8.26 -12.07 -1.76
CA ASN A 7 -9.71 -11.95 -1.61
C ASN A 7 -10.12 -11.54 -0.21
N ASN A 8 -9.43 -12.05 0.80
CA ASN A 8 -9.67 -11.66 2.19
C ASN A 8 -9.38 -10.18 2.40
N LEU A 9 -8.30 -9.68 1.81
CA LEU A 9 -7.96 -8.26 1.89
C LEU A 9 -9.01 -7.40 1.19
N ARG A 10 -9.49 -7.84 0.03
CA ARG A 10 -10.53 -7.12 -0.69
C ARG A 10 -11.84 -7.04 0.09
N GLN A 11 -12.19 -8.12 0.76
CA GLN A 11 -13.39 -8.16 1.58
C GLN A 11 -13.28 -7.23 2.79
N LYS A 12 -12.14 -7.27 3.44
CA LYS A 12 -11.93 -6.50 4.66
C LYS A 12 -11.65 -5.04 4.37
N TYR A 13 -10.95 -4.76 3.29
CA TYR A 13 -10.55 -3.41 2.90
C TYR A 13 -10.86 -3.19 1.42
N PRO A 14 -12.11 -2.91 1.06
CA PRO A 14 -12.50 -2.86 -0.35
C PRO A 14 -11.86 -1.73 -1.16
N ASN A 15 -11.53 -0.61 -0.53
CA ASN A 15 -10.97 0.55 -1.24
C ASN A 15 -9.52 0.81 -0.88
N HIS A 16 -9.25 0.96 0.40
CA HIS A 16 -7.89 1.24 0.87
C HIS A 16 -7.64 0.49 2.15
N ILE A 17 -6.37 0.30 2.45
CA ILE A 17 -5.91 -0.54 3.54
C ILE A 17 -5.11 0.30 4.53
N PRO A 18 -5.26 0.07 5.84
CA PRO A 18 -4.50 0.82 6.83
C PRO A 18 -3.00 0.63 6.66
N LEU A 19 -2.25 1.70 6.94
CA LEU A 19 -0.78 1.64 6.85
C LEU A 19 -0.19 0.54 7.70
N ALA A 20 -0.76 0.28 8.87
CA ALA A 20 -0.25 -0.77 9.75
C ALA A 20 -0.34 -2.14 9.09
N VAL A 21 -1.46 -2.42 8.41
CA VAL A 21 -1.65 -3.69 7.72
C VAL A 21 -0.76 -3.77 6.49
N ALA A 22 -0.71 -2.70 5.70
CA ALA A 22 0.13 -2.65 4.51
C ALA A 22 1.61 -2.80 4.86
N GLY A 23 2.06 -2.13 5.91
CA GLY A 23 3.45 -2.24 6.36
C GLY A 23 3.80 -3.66 6.76
N LYS A 24 2.88 -4.33 7.44
CA LYS A 24 3.08 -5.72 7.83
C LYS A 24 3.28 -6.63 6.63
N LEU A 25 2.47 -6.42 5.60
CA LEU A 25 2.56 -7.22 4.37
C LEU A 25 3.84 -6.93 3.60
N LEU A 26 4.35 -5.71 3.69
CA LEU A 26 5.55 -5.28 2.97
C LEU A 26 6.82 -5.44 3.80
N GLY A 27 6.70 -5.72 5.09
CA GLY A 27 7.86 -5.87 5.96
C GLY A 27 8.48 -4.55 6.39
N VAL A 28 7.72 -3.46 6.40
CA VAL A 28 8.20 -2.15 6.84
C VAL A 28 7.26 -1.58 7.91
N SER A 29 7.75 -0.63 8.69
CA SER A 29 6.90 0.03 9.68
C SER A 29 5.90 0.94 8.99
N PRO A 30 4.74 1.21 9.60
CA PRO A 30 3.78 2.15 9.02
C PRO A 30 4.38 3.53 8.79
N ARG A 31 5.24 3.98 9.69
CA ARG A 31 5.90 5.26 9.57
C ARG A 31 6.84 5.30 8.38
N GLN A 32 7.63 4.24 8.20
CA GLN A 32 8.54 4.14 7.07
C GLN A 32 7.78 4.07 5.76
N LEU A 33 6.70 3.29 5.72
CA LEU A 33 5.87 3.17 4.53
C LEU A 33 5.27 4.51 4.15
N SER A 34 4.73 5.24 5.12
CA SER A 34 4.17 6.56 4.90
C SER A 34 5.22 7.51 4.30
N TRP A 35 6.42 7.49 4.86
CA TRP A 35 7.50 8.33 4.38
C TRP A 35 7.91 7.98 2.94
N LEU A 36 8.05 6.68 2.65
CA LEU A 36 8.46 6.24 1.32
C LEU A 36 7.45 6.65 0.24
N ILE A 37 6.16 6.52 0.56
CA ILE A 37 5.12 6.92 -0.39
C ILE A 37 5.08 8.45 -0.55
N ALA A 38 5.18 9.17 0.54
CA ALA A 38 5.16 10.63 0.52
C ALA A 38 6.34 11.21 -0.24
N GLU A 39 7.50 10.55 -0.17
CA GLU A 39 8.71 10.98 -0.87
C GLU A 39 8.71 10.58 -2.35
N GLY A 40 7.72 9.83 -2.79
CA GLY A 40 7.65 9.41 -4.18
C GLY A 40 8.63 8.32 -4.57
N ARG A 41 8.99 7.45 -3.63
CA ARG A 41 9.98 6.38 -3.88
C ARG A 41 9.33 5.19 -4.56
N GLU A 42 9.69 4.97 -5.80
CA GLU A 42 9.24 3.78 -6.53
C GLU A 42 9.93 2.53 -5.98
N PRO A 43 9.28 1.36 -6.02
CA PRO A 43 7.94 1.14 -6.57
C PRO A 43 6.81 1.41 -5.56
N LEU A 44 7.13 1.75 -4.33
CA LEU A 44 6.12 1.87 -3.29
C LEU A 44 5.15 3.03 -3.51
N THR A 45 5.61 4.07 -4.19
CA THR A 45 4.72 5.20 -4.46
C THR A 45 3.55 4.80 -5.37
N SER A 46 3.69 3.70 -6.13
CA SER A 46 2.62 3.22 -7.02
C SER A 46 1.46 2.61 -6.28
N ILE A 47 1.64 2.17 -5.04
CA ILE A 47 0.58 1.51 -4.29
C ILE A 47 -0.27 2.46 -3.48
N GLY A 48 0.12 3.72 -3.41
CA GLY A 48 -0.60 4.67 -2.59
C GLY A 48 -0.44 6.08 -3.09
N ALA A 49 -0.99 7.02 -2.32
CA ALA A 49 -0.93 8.43 -2.66
C ALA A 49 -0.89 9.26 -1.40
N ASN A 50 -0.23 10.41 -1.49
CA ASN A 50 -0.28 11.42 -0.46
C ASN A 50 -1.51 12.27 -0.73
N ILE A 51 -2.52 12.16 0.11
CA ILE A 51 -3.80 12.83 -0.08
C ILE A 51 -3.94 14.10 0.74
N GLY A 52 -2.93 14.43 1.55
CA GLY A 52 -2.97 15.62 2.39
C GLY A 52 -2.18 16.76 1.79
N THR A 53 -2.59 18.00 2.14
CA THR A 53 -1.84 19.18 1.76
C THR A 53 -0.63 19.37 2.65
N LYS A 54 -0.71 18.89 3.87
CA LYS A 54 0.43 18.83 4.77
C LYS A 54 0.87 17.39 4.82
N GLN A 55 2.15 17.19 4.85
CA GLN A 55 2.78 15.88 4.83
C GLN A 55 2.04 14.82 5.66
N LYS A 56 2.14 13.57 5.26
CA LYS A 56 1.82 12.38 6.05
C LYS A 56 0.40 11.88 6.00
N TYR A 57 -0.45 12.43 5.16
CA TYR A 57 -1.71 11.77 4.90
C TYR A 57 -1.53 10.89 3.67
N VAL A 58 -1.11 9.66 3.94
CA VAL A 58 -0.84 8.70 2.88
C VAL A 58 -1.91 7.62 2.92
N ARG A 59 -2.44 7.30 1.75
CA ARG A 59 -3.44 6.26 1.59
C ARG A 59 -2.86 5.16 0.73
N VAL A 60 -3.01 3.92 1.17
CA VAL A 60 -2.60 2.76 0.40
C VAL A 60 -3.85 2.12 -0.19
N TYR A 61 -3.85 1.92 -1.50
CA TYR A 61 -5.01 1.33 -2.19
C TYR A 61 -4.86 -0.18 -2.21
N THR A 62 -5.92 -0.87 -1.78
CA THR A 62 -5.91 -2.31 -1.63
C THR A 62 -5.54 -3.03 -2.91
N GLU A 63 -6.17 -2.66 -4.03
CA GLU A 63 -5.91 -3.33 -5.31
C GLU A 63 -4.49 -3.09 -5.80
N ARG A 64 -3.97 -1.90 -5.58
CA ARG A 64 -2.60 -1.59 -5.97
C ARG A 64 -1.58 -2.34 -5.13
N LEU A 65 -1.84 -2.47 -3.83
CA LEU A 65 -0.97 -3.25 -2.97
C LEU A 65 -0.96 -4.70 -3.39
N ILE A 66 -2.12 -5.28 -3.67
CA ILE A 66 -2.22 -6.66 -4.14
C ILE A 66 -1.45 -6.83 -5.46
N ALA A 67 -1.64 -5.92 -6.40
CA ALA A 67 -0.93 -5.96 -7.68
C ALA A 67 0.58 -5.86 -7.48
N TYR A 68 1.02 -4.99 -6.59
CA TYR A 68 2.44 -4.87 -6.29
C TYR A 68 3.01 -6.18 -5.74
N LEU A 69 2.30 -6.81 -4.79
CA LEU A 69 2.75 -8.06 -4.21
C LEU A 69 2.75 -9.22 -5.20
N ASN A 70 1.94 -9.12 -6.24
CA ASN A 70 1.92 -10.09 -7.34
C ASN A 70 2.93 -9.76 -8.44
N GLY A 71 3.64 -8.63 -8.33
CA GLY A 71 4.60 -8.22 -9.33
C GLY A 71 4.02 -7.46 -10.51
N ASP A 72 2.73 -7.13 -10.49
CA ASP A 72 2.04 -6.52 -11.64
C ASP A 72 2.33 -5.03 -11.81
N LEU A 73 2.79 -4.36 -10.76
CA LEU A 73 3.11 -2.93 -10.81
C LEU A 73 4.60 -2.65 -10.97
N LEU A 74 5.41 -3.66 -11.19
CA LEU A 74 6.84 -3.45 -11.41
C LEU A 74 7.08 -2.92 -12.81
N PRO A 75 7.98 -1.92 -12.94
CA PRO A 75 8.31 -1.40 -14.27
C PRO A 75 9.01 -2.43 -15.14
#